data_d9aa03a1dc7dc5d5981cad771992c809
#
_entry.id   d9aa03a1dc7dc5d5981cad771992c809
#
_cell.length_a   1.000
_cell.length_b   1.000
_cell.length_c   1.000
_cell.angle_alpha   90.00
_cell.angle_beta   90.00
_cell.angle_gamma   90.00
#
_symmetry.space_group_name_H-M   'P 1'
#
loop_
_entity.id
_entity.type
_entity.pdbx_description
1 polymer ?
#
loop_
_entity_poly.entity_id
_entity_poly.type
_entity_poly.pdbx_seq_one_letter_code
_entity_poly.pdbx_strand_id
1 'polypeptide(L)'
;HERAFFQYEALIVDKDISFSSGMVMIQTIFEKVFGKKINVRMREGFFPFTEPGYEIDMECLVCGGKGCSVCNHNGWIEVMPGGVIHPNVLKSANLDPEEWTGFYINIGLDRLVMMRYGVDDVRLFHSADLRFLEQFK
;
A
#
# COMPACT_ATOMS: atom_id res chain seq x y z
N HIS A 1 8.59 -9.03 8.86
CA HIS A 1 7.26 -9.65 8.85
C HIS A 1 6.79 -9.87 10.29
N GLU A 2 5.52 -9.60 10.55
CA GLU A 2 4.90 -9.78 11.87
C GLU A 2 3.67 -10.68 11.73
N ARG A 3 3.24 -11.31 12.84
CA ARG A 3 2.09 -12.24 12.85
C ARG A 3 0.76 -11.53 12.71
N ALA A 4 0.68 -10.32 13.24
CA ALA A 4 -0.49 -9.45 13.17
C ALA A 4 -0.04 -8.08 12.65
N PHE A 5 -0.81 -7.51 11.76
CA PHE A 5 -0.54 -6.19 11.19
C PHE A 5 -1.85 -5.54 10.76
N PHE A 6 -1.82 -4.22 10.66
CA PHE A 6 -2.98 -3.45 10.26
C PHE A 6 -2.93 -3.13 8.77
N GLN A 7 -4.10 -3.20 8.14
CA GLN A 7 -4.28 -2.85 6.74
C GLN A 7 -5.40 -1.82 6.60
N TYR A 8 -5.20 -0.90 5.68
CA TYR A 8 -6.26 -0.06 5.15
C TYR A 8 -6.64 -0.60 3.78
N GLU A 9 -7.89 -0.97 3.62
CA GLU A 9 -8.41 -1.48 2.36
C GLU A 9 -9.41 -0.48 1.79
N ALA A 10 -9.33 -0.23 0.49
CA ALA A 10 -10.29 0.58 -0.23
C ALA A 10 -10.57 -0.03 -1.61
N LEU A 11 -11.84 -0.04 -1.94
CA LEU A 11 -12.35 -0.37 -3.25
C LEU A 11 -13.14 0.83 -3.77
N ILE A 12 -12.72 1.38 -4.90
CA ILE A 12 -13.42 2.45 -5.58
C ILE A 12 -14.05 1.86 -6.83
N VAL A 13 -15.34 2.03 -6.97
CA VAL A 13 -16.13 1.54 -8.10
C VAL A 13 -16.87 2.70 -8.74
N ASP A 14 -16.72 2.83 -10.04
CA ASP A 14 -17.46 3.79 -10.86
C ASP A 14 -17.50 3.27 -12.30
N LYS A 15 -18.18 3.97 -13.21
CA LYS A 15 -18.28 3.55 -14.61
C LYS A 15 -16.99 3.73 -15.40
N ASP A 16 -16.13 4.67 -14.98
CA ASP A 16 -14.93 5.09 -15.72
C ASP A 16 -13.62 4.98 -14.90
N ILE A 17 -13.55 4.06 -13.95
CA ILE A 17 -12.31 3.84 -13.20
C ILE A 17 -11.31 3.10 -14.08
N SER A 18 -10.23 3.79 -14.43
CA SER A 18 -9.11 3.21 -15.18
C SER A 18 -7.95 2.85 -14.24
N PHE A 19 -7.01 2.07 -14.77
CA PHE A 19 -5.73 1.82 -14.14
C PHE A 19 -5.00 3.14 -13.80
N SER A 20 -5.00 4.10 -14.72
CA SER A 20 -4.39 5.42 -14.51
C SER A 20 -5.04 6.19 -13.36
N SER A 21 -6.37 6.11 -13.21
CA SER A 21 -7.10 6.69 -12.08
C SER A 21 -6.61 6.12 -10.75
N GLY A 22 -6.43 4.79 -10.70
CA GLY A 22 -5.88 4.10 -9.53
C GLY A 22 -4.48 4.59 -9.17
N MET A 23 -3.62 4.77 -10.17
CA MET A 23 -2.26 5.27 -9.96
C MET A 23 -2.21 6.69 -9.41
N VAL A 24 -3.04 7.58 -9.93
CA VAL A 24 -3.17 8.96 -9.41
C VAL A 24 -3.63 8.94 -7.95
N MET A 25 -4.56 8.06 -7.62
CA MET A 25 -5.04 7.90 -6.25
C MET A 25 -3.92 7.43 -5.30
N ILE A 26 -3.15 6.41 -5.67
CA ILE A 26 -2.02 5.91 -4.89
C ILE A 26 -0.99 7.03 -4.65
N GLN A 27 -0.61 7.73 -5.70
CA GLN A 27 0.33 8.84 -5.61
C GLN A 27 -0.20 9.93 -4.67
N THR A 28 -1.48 10.27 -4.76
CA THR A 28 -2.13 11.27 -3.91
C THR A 28 -2.13 10.85 -2.44
N ILE A 29 -2.42 9.57 -2.16
CA ILE A 29 -2.39 9.02 -0.79
C ILE A 29 -0.98 9.19 -0.21
N PHE A 30 0.05 8.76 -0.94
CA PHE A 30 1.43 8.87 -0.46
C PHE A 30 1.87 10.31 -0.25
N GLU A 31 1.56 11.21 -1.18
CA GLU A 31 1.87 12.64 -1.04
C GLU A 31 1.19 13.26 0.20
N LYS A 32 -0.05 12.89 0.48
CA LYS A 32 -0.77 13.34 1.67
C LYS A 32 -0.20 12.77 2.96
N VAL A 33 0.13 11.48 2.97
CA VAL A 33 0.69 10.82 4.15
C VAL A 33 2.08 11.35 4.48
N PHE A 34 2.93 11.53 3.48
CA PHE A 34 4.34 11.91 3.70
C PHE A 34 4.61 13.41 3.57
N GLY A 35 3.67 14.19 3.06
CA GLY A 35 3.84 15.63 2.83
C GLY A 35 4.85 15.98 1.73
N LYS A 36 5.23 15.01 0.89
CA LYS A 36 6.17 15.16 -0.22
C LYS A 36 5.91 14.13 -1.30
N LYS A 37 6.43 14.37 -2.49
CA LYS A 37 6.41 13.39 -3.57
C LYS A 37 7.24 12.16 -3.19
N ILE A 38 6.68 10.98 -3.42
CA ILE A 38 7.30 9.68 -3.14
C ILE A 38 7.52 8.96 -4.46
N ASN A 39 8.71 8.39 -4.63
CA ASN A 39 8.98 7.52 -5.75
C ASN A 39 8.28 6.16 -5.51
N VAL A 40 7.50 5.75 -6.48
CA VAL A 40 6.80 4.47 -6.48
C VAL A 40 7.16 3.70 -7.74
N ARG A 41 7.18 2.38 -7.64
CA ARG A 41 7.26 1.47 -8.77
C ARG A 41 6.23 0.39 -8.63
N MET A 42 5.87 -0.21 -9.73
CA MET A 42 4.92 -1.31 -9.78
C MET A 42 5.59 -2.54 -10.32
N ARG A 43 5.20 -3.67 -9.78
CA ARG A 43 5.55 -5.00 -10.25
C ARG A 43 4.27 -5.77 -10.47
N GLU A 44 4.19 -6.56 -11.51
CA GLU A 44 3.08 -7.47 -11.71
C GLU A 44 2.98 -8.44 -10.53
N GLY A 45 1.77 -8.66 -10.05
CA GLY A 45 1.45 -9.57 -8.98
C GLY A 45 0.11 -10.25 -9.22
N PHE A 46 -0.02 -11.49 -8.79
CA PHE A 46 -1.28 -12.22 -8.89
C PHE A 46 -2.06 -12.12 -7.59
N PHE A 47 -3.27 -11.58 -7.70
CA PHE A 47 -4.25 -11.58 -6.63
C PHE A 47 -5.61 -12.02 -7.20
N PRO A 48 -6.32 -12.96 -6.56
CA PRO A 48 -7.55 -13.54 -7.14
C PRO A 48 -8.70 -12.54 -7.27
N PHE A 49 -8.59 -11.37 -6.66
CA PHE A 49 -9.61 -10.31 -6.65
C PHE A 49 -9.26 -9.12 -7.56
N THR A 50 -8.11 -9.15 -8.25
CA THR A 50 -7.69 -8.12 -9.22
C THR A 50 -7.23 -8.73 -10.54
N GLU A 51 -7.52 -8.04 -11.65
CA GLU A 51 -7.06 -8.42 -12.99
C GLU A 51 -7.02 -7.16 -13.90
N PRO A 52 -5.81 -6.65 -14.22
CA PRO A 52 -4.50 -7.04 -13.71
C PRO A 52 -4.26 -6.64 -12.26
N GLY A 53 -3.43 -7.44 -11.58
CA GLY A 53 -2.96 -7.18 -10.22
C GLY A 53 -1.51 -6.71 -10.18
N TYR A 54 -1.18 -5.91 -9.17
CA TYR A 54 0.14 -5.32 -9.01
C TYR A 54 0.56 -5.27 -7.54
N GLU A 55 1.85 -5.40 -7.31
CA GLU A 55 2.53 -5.02 -6.08
C GLU A 55 3.12 -3.63 -6.25
N ILE A 56 2.84 -2.75 -5.33
CA ILE A 56 3.30 -1.36 -5.36
C ILE A 56 4.35 -1.17 -4.29
N ASP A 57 5.55 -0.85 -4.74
CA ASP A 57 6.70 -0.55 -3.88
C ASP A 57 6.89 0.96 -3.80
N MET A 58 7.25 1.44 -2.62
CA MET A 58 7.76 2.80 -2.42
C MET A 58 9.27 2.78 -2.17
N GLU A 59 9.95 3.84 -2.54
CA GLU A 59 11.34 4.05 -2.15
C GLU A 59 11.48 4.05 -0.63
N CYS A 60 12.44 3.30 -0.12
CA CYS A 60 12.68 3.22 1.32
C CYS A 60 13.11 4.56 1.88
N LEU A 61 12.27 5.21 2.66
CA LEU A 61 12.55 6.52 3.25
C LEU A 61 13.56 6.48 4.39
N VAL A 62 13.78 5.32 5.00
CA VAL A 62 14.78 5.15 6.06
C VAL A 62 16.19 5.30 5.50
N CYS A 63 16.48 4.73 4.33
CA CYS A 63 17.80 4.77 3.72
C CYS A 63 17.90 5.65 2.47
N GLY A 64 16.80 6.29 2.04
CA GLY A 64 16.76 7.06 0.80
C GLY A 64 17.12 6.24 -0.43
N GLY A 65 16.59 5.02 -0.54
CA GLY A 65 16.82 4.14 -1.67
C GLY A 65 18.18 3.43 -1.71
N LYS A 66 19.07 3.69 -0.75
CA LYS A 66 20.45 3.13 -0.74
C LYS A 66 20.53 1.66 -0.34
N GLY A 67 19.50 1.14 0.31
CA GLY A 67 19.48 -0.20 0.89
C GLY A 67 19.84 -0.22 2.38
N CYS A 68 19.00 -0.84 3.19
CA CYS A 68 19.21 -1.06 4.62
C CYS A 68 18.50 -2.34 5.08
N SER A 69 18.62 -2.70 6.35
CA SER A 69 17.94 -3.87 6.93
C SER A 69 16.41 -3.81 6.77
N VAL A 70 15.82 -2.63 6.85
CA VAL A 70 14.37 -2.44 6.72
C VAL A 70 13.85 -2.82 5.34
N CYS A 71 14.60 -2.51 4.29
CA CYS A 71 14.23 -2.83 2.90
C CYS A 71 15.00 -4.04 2.34
N ASN A 72 15.56 -4.89 3.19
CA ASN A 72 16.39 -6.04 2.77
C ASN A 72 17.48 -5.66 1.75
N HIS A 73 18.09 -4.49 1.94
CA HIS A 73 19.17 -3.93 1.12
C HIS A 73 18.82 -3.64 -0.35
N ASN A 74 17.54 -3.66 -0.73
CA ASN A 74 17.12 -3.42 -2.11
C ASN A 74 16.67 -1.98 -2.41
N GLY A 75 16.56 -1.13 -1.37
CA GLY A 75 16.16 0.28 -1.51
C GLY A 75 14.66 0.51 -1.65
N TRP A 76 13.85 -0.52 -1.78
CA TRP A 76 12.40 -0.46 -1.99
C TRP A 76 11.65 -1.27 -0.95
N ILE A 77 10.46 -0.83 -0.60
CA ILE A 77 9.56 -1.52 0.31
C ILE A 77 8.21 -1.69 -0.37
N GLU A 78 7.76 -2.93 -0.46
CA GLU A 78 6.39 -3.24 -0.84
C GLU A 78 5.45 -2.70 0.24
N VAL A 79 4.49 -1.87 -0.16
CA VAL A 79 3.56 -1.23 0.77
C VAL A 79 2.12 -1.61 0.52
N MET A 80 1.77 -1.99 -0.70
CA MET A 80 0.41 -2.39 -1.02
C MET A 80 0.33 -3.32 -2.23
N PRO A 81 -0.51 -4.36 -2.18
CA PRO A 81 -1.14 -4.92 -3.37
C PRO A 81 -2.28 -4.01 -3.85
N GLY A 82 -2.55 -4.04 -5.14
CA GLY A 82 -3.65 -3.30 -5.73
C GLY A 82 -3.88 -3.70 -7.18
N GLY A 83 -4.85 -3.10 -7.80
CA GLY A 83 -5.12 -3.36 -9.21
C GLY A 83 -6.55 -3.10 -9.62
N VAL A 84 -6.83 -3.32 -10.90
CA VAL A 84 -8.20 -3.28 -11.40
C VAL A 84 -8.97 -4.45 -10.81
N ILE A 85 -10.19 -4.19 -10.37
CA ILE A 85 -10.99 -5.22 -9.70
C ILE A 85 -11.38 -6.32 -10.69
N HIS A 86 -11.29 -7.56 -10.24
CA HIS A 86 -11.68 -8.69 -11.07
C HIS A 86 -13.20 -8.67 -11.36
N PRO A 87 -13.65 -8.92 -12.60
CA PRO A 87 -15.07 -8.89 -12.97
C PRO A 87 -15.98 -9.75 -12.08
N ASN A 88 -15.49 -10.87 -11.58
CA ASN A 88 -16.27 -11.73 -10.69
C ASN A 88 -16.57 -11.08 -9.34
N VAL A 89 -15.74 -10.19 -8.86
CA VAL A 89 -16.01 -9.42 -7.62
C VAL A 89 -17.16 -8.44 -7.86
N LEU A 90 -17.17 -7.75 -9.00
CA LEU A 90 -18.29 -6.88 -9.39
C LEU A 90 -19.60 -7.67 -9.50
N LYS A 91 -19.57 -8.82 -10.19
CA LYS A 91 -20.74 -9.71 -10.29
C LYS A 91 -21.25 -10.14 -8.94
N SER A 92 -20.37 -10.48 -8.00
CA SER A 92 -20.77 -10.88 -6.63
C SER A 92 -21.43 -9.73 -5.85
N ALA A 93 -21.11 -8.48 -6.23
CA ALA A 93 -21.76 -7.27 -5.71
C ALA A 93 -23.02 -6.87 -6.47
N ASN A 94 -23.52 -7.68 -7.42
CA ASN A 94 -24.63 -7.40 -8.34
C ASN A 94 -24.39 -6.16 -9.21
N LEU A 95 -23.13 -5.92 -9.61
CA LEU A 95 -22.76 -4.90 -10.56
C LEU A 95 -22.37 -5.54 -11.88
N ASP A 96 -22.83 -4.96 -13.00
CA ASP A 96 -22.49 -5.45 -14.33
C ASP A 96 -21.06 -5.00 -14.70
N PRO A 97 -20.10 -5.92 -14.94
CA PRO A 97 -18.73 -5.57 -15.31
C PRO A 97 -18.59 -4.88 -16.66
N GLU A 98 -19.63 -4.91 -17.52
CA GLU A 98 -19.64 -4.16 -18.76
C GLU A 98 -19.93 -2.67 -18.54
N GLU A 99 -20.55 -2.31 -17.43
CA GLU A 99 -20.87 -0.92 -17.07
C GLU A 99 -19.98 -0.37 -15.94
N TRP A 100 -19.55 -1.23 -15.03
CA TRP A 100 -18.83 -0.84 -13.83
C TRP A 100 -17.41 -1.35 -13.83
N THR A 101 -16.50 -0.49 -13.43
CA THR A 101 -15.10 -0.83 -13.20
C THR A 101 -14.70 -0.43 -11.80
N GLY A 102 -13.55 -0.88 -11.35
CA GLY A 102 -13.09 -0.51 -10.01
C GLY A 102 -11.59 -0.68 -9.84
N PHE A 103 -11.06 -0.02 -8.83
CA PHE A 103 -9.68 -0.16 -8.43
C PHE A 103 -9.59 -0.45 -6.95
N TYR A 104 -8.84 -1.49 -6.61
CA TYR A 104 -8.61 -1.96 -5.25
C TYR A 104 -7.21 -1.57 -4.79
N ILE A 105 -7.12 -1.13 -3.55
CA ILE A 105 -5.85 -0.90 -2.84
C ILE A 105 -5.92 -1.50 -1.44
N ASN A 106 -4.80 -2.04 -1.01
CA ASN A 106 -4.62 -2.57 0.33
C ASN A 106 -3.28 -2.10 0.88
N ILE A 107 -3.30 -1.17 1.81
CA ILE A 107 -2.10 -0.54 2.35
C ILE A 107 -1.73 -1.15 3.69
N GLY A 108 -0.54 -1.72 3.80
CA GLY A 108 0.02 -2.15 5.08
C GLY A 108 0.34 -0.94 5.96
N LEU A 109 -0.52 -0.66 6.96
CA LEU A 109 -0.38 0.53 7.81
C LEU A 109 0.92 0.52 8.60
N ASP A 110 1.34 -0.62 9.10
CA ASP A 110 2.59 -0.75 9.86
C ASP A 110 3.79 -0.26 9.05
N ARG A 111 3.89 -0.68 7.78
CA ARG A 111 4.96 -0.22 6.88
C ARG A 111 4.87 1.27 6.60
N LEU A 112 3.66 1.79 6.42
CA LEU A 112 3.44 3.21 6.18
C LEU A 112 3.88 4.06 7.38
N VAL A 113 3.52 3.63 8.59
CA VAL A 113 3.90 4.28 9.86
C VAL A 113 5.40 4.20 10.07
N MET A 114 6.03 3.03 9.84
CA MET A 114 7.48 2.89 9.89
C MET A 114 8.18 3.93 9.01
N MET A 115 7.74 4.07 7.76
CA MET A 115 8.33 5.03 6.82
C MET A 115 8.09 6.48 7.22
N ARG A 116 6.91 6.81 7.74
CA ARG A 116 6.57 8.17 8.16
C ARG A 116 7.37 8.64 9.37
N TYR A 117 7.56 7.76 10.35
CA TYR A 117 8.18 8.10 11.63
C TYR A 117 9.61 7.58 11.79
N GLY A 118 10.18 6.95 10.77
CA GLY A 118 11.54 6.43 10.79
C GLY A 118 11.73 5.26 11.76
N VAL A 119 10.67 4.48 12.00
CA VAL A 119 10.75 3.26 12.82
C VAL A 119 11.42 2.16 12.01
N ASP A 120 12.48 1.58 12.54
CA ASP A 120 13.33 0.60 11.84
C ASP A 120 12.98 -0.87 12.15
N ASP A 121 12.10 -1.10 13.12
CA ASP A 121 11.67 -2.45 13.51
C ASP A 121 10.15 -2.50 13.77
N VAL A 122 9.43 -3.26 12.95
CA VAL A 122 7.97 -3.43 13.07
C VAL A 122 7.55 -4.06 14.40
N ARG A 123 8.40 -4.85 15.03
CA ARG A 123 8.12 -5.50 16.31
C ARG A 123 7.92 -4.51 17.46
N LEU A 124 8.43 -3.28 17.32
CA LEU A 124 8.23 -2.22 18.32
C LEU A 124 6.75 -1.86 18.48
N PHE A 125 5.94 -1.98 17.45
CA PHE A 125 4.49 -1.71 17.55
C PHE A 125 3.76 -2.67 18.51
N HIS A 126 4.31 -3.86 18.72
CA HIS A 126 3.71 -4.90 19.56
C HIS A 126 4.54 -5.19 20.83
N SER A 127 5.58 -4.40 21.09
CA SER A 127 6.50 -4.64 22.20
C SER A 127 5.91 -4.32 23.58
N ALA A 128 4.79 -3.60 23.65
CA ALA A 128 4.22 -3.04 24.89
C ALA A 128 5.18 -2.12 25.67
N ASP A 129 6.24 -1.62 25.02
CA ASP A 129 7.21 -0.71 25.65
C ASP A 129 6.69 0.73 25.59
N LEU A 130 6.28 1.25 26.73
CA LEU A 130 5.74 2.61 26.82
C LEU A 130 6.78 3.68 26.42
N ARG A 131 8.07 3.42 26.59
CA ARG A 131 9.14 4.35 26.18
C ARG A 131 9.15 4.53 24.66
N PHE A 132 8.78 3.48 23.92
CA PHE A 132 8.61 3.58 22.46
C PHE A 132 7.46 4.53 22.11
N LEU A 133 6.30 4.39 22.79
CA LEU A 133 5.12 5.21 22.51
C LEU A 133 5.30 6.68 22.96
N GLU A 134 6.09 6.92 24.00
CA GLU A 134 6.33 8.29 24.52
C GLU A 134 7.03 9.21 23.53
N GLN A 135 7.78 8.69 22.57
CA GLN A 135 8.46 9.50 21.55
C GLN A 135 7.49 10.15 20.53
N PHE A 136 6.23 9.74 20.50
CA PHE A 136 5.23 10.21 19.52
C PHE A 136 4.16 11.13 20.13
N LYS A 137 4.39 11.64 21.33
CA LYS A 137 3.51 12.59 22.03
C LYS A 137 3.70 14.02 21.52
#